data_8c531ef9456863cde9aada6c0e491795
#
_entry.id   8c531ef9456863cde9aada6c0e491795
#
_cell.length_a   1.000
_cell.length_b   1.000
_cell.length_c   1.000
_cell.angle_alpha   90.00
_cell.angle_beta   90.00
_cell.angle_gamma   90.00
#
_symmetry.space_group_name_H-M   'P 1'
#
loop_
_entity.id
_entity.type
_entity.pdbx_description
1 polymer ?
#
loop_
_entity_poly.entity_id
_entity_poly.type
_entity_poly.pdbx_seq_one_letter_code
_entity_poly.pdbx_strand_id
1 'polypeptide(L)'
;MIVGILLTTAVSVLSVVNPYISGQIVDQVISGGKYDRLMPFIGCLIGVTIVMGVLRFLFQVAFETASQGVLYDMRDKVYRKLLEEDFAFYNKKRTGDLMSRQTGDMDAIRHFVAYVVYMVYQSVLMFVFALLMIFTVNTKLALAMLVVLPFTAFATCRQTKEVRPAFKRNRDCFSSLNAFVQENVSGNRVVKAFAKEDFEIEKFNKENDKFRAAQIDASKIWMKYVPIFEVLSYALTIILILYGGYMVIQGEITLGQLVTVNGYLWMLNNPLRQAGWLVNDISNFTTSVEKIYATYSEEPHVKTPVSGVVKTHLKGEIEFKNVSYRADDEDIVMDVNFKVKPGQTVGIIGSTGAGKSTIMNLLCRFYDTTSGEVLVDGVNVRDMDLYNLRDNIGMAMQDVFLFSDTIEGNIAYGRPNCSFEEVKQAAIMADANHFIQALSDGYDTIVGERGVGLSGGQKQRISLARALLKDPSILILDDTTSAVDMETESYIQSQLKKLDNKCTIFVIAYRISSIRDADLILVMDNGRIIEQGTHEQLVAAGGYYATAFHNQYGEIPQEILNGKGEK
;
A
#
# COMPACT_ATOMS: atom_id res chain seq x y z
N MET A 1 -2.34 2.74 27.22
CA MET A 1 -3.80 3.02 27.19
C MET A 1 -4.46 3.08 28.57
N ILE A 2 -4.33 2.09 29.46
CA ILE A 2 -4.97 2.09 30.81
C ILE A 2 -4.62 3.36 31.59
N VAL A 3 -3.32 3.73 31.66
CA VAL A 3 -2.87 4.96 32.32
C VAL A 3 -3.53 6.20 31.69
N GLY A 4 -3.63 6.27 30.36
CA GLY A 4 -4.30 7.35 29.67
C GLY A 4 -5.79 7.47 30.06
N ILE A 5 -6.50 6.35 30.15
CA ILE A 5 -7.91 6.32 30.59
C ILE A 5 -8.05 6.83 32.03
N LEU A 6 -7.19 6.40 32.96
CA LEU A 6 -7.20 6.85 34.35
C LEU A 6 -6.95 8.37 34.45
N LEU A 7 -5.97 8.87 33.70
CA LEU A 7 -5.67 10.30 33.64
C LEU A 7 -6.83 11.12 33.05
N THR A 8 -7.46 10.61 31.98
CA THR A 8 -8.66 11.23 31.37
C THR A 8 -9.81 11.28 32.37
N THR A 9 -10.01 10.23 33.17
CA THR A 9 -11.01 10.20 34.24
C THR A 9 -10.71 11.29 35.28
N ALA A 10 -9.46 11.40 35.73
CA ALA A 10 -9.04 12.44 36.67
C ALA A 10 -9.28 13.85 36.12
N VAL A 11 -8.94 14.12 34.86
CA VAL A 11 -9.23 15.38 34.19
C VAL A 11 -10.73 15.67 34.12
N SER A 12 -11.54 14.64 33.80
CA SER A 12 -12.99 14.79 33.71
C SER A 12 -13.64 15.11 35.08
N VAL A 13 -13.13 14.50 36.14
CA VAL A 13 -13.56 14.82 37.52
C VAL A 13 -13.15 16.24 37.91
N LEU A 14 -11.89 16.61 37.65
CA LEU A 14 -11.41 17.98 37.96
C LEU A 14 -12.11 19.06 37.15
N SER A 15 -12.61 18.76 35.96
CA SER A 15 -13.32 19.74 35.12
C SER A 15 -14.64 20.22 35.76
N VAL A 16 -15.24 19.40 36.64
CA VAL A 16 -16.46 19.74 37.39
C VAL A 16 -16.16 20.73 38.54
N VAL A 17 -14.91 20.75 39.02
CA VAL A 17 -14.53 21.55 40.21
C VAL A 17 -14.52 23.06 39.91
N ASN A 18 -14.05 23.49 38.73
CA ASN A 18 -13.96 24.89 38.38
C ASN A 18 -15.32 25.64 38.40
N PRO A 19 -16.39 25.11 37.75
CA PRO A 19 -17.71 25.71 37.86
C PRO A 19 -18.23 25.76 39.30
N TYR A 20 -17.97 24.69 40.09
CA TYR A 20 -18.37 24.65 41.50
C TYR A 20 -17.69 25.74 42.33
N ILE A 21 -16.35 25.91 42.21
CA ILE A 21 -15.63 26.96 42.92
C ILE A 21 -16.13 28.34 42.49
N SER A 22 -16.41 28.56 41.20
CA SER A 22 -16.97 29.82 40.70
C SER A 22 -18.29 30.16 41.38
N GLY A 23 -19.16 29.15 41.56
CA GLY A 23 -20.40 29.33 42.33
C GLY A 23 -20.17 29.66 43.80
N GLN A 24 -19.21 28.99 44.45
CA GLN A 24 -18.86 29.28 45.85
C GLN A 24 -18.29 30.71 46.04
N ILE A 25 -17.53 31.22 45.05
CA ILE A 25 -17.09 32.61 45.07
C ILE A 25 -18.29 33.57 45.07
N VAL A 26 -19.28 33.31 44.22
CA VAL A 26 -20.50 34.17 44.18
C VAL A 26 -21.26 34.10 45.50
N ASP A 27 -21.48 32.91 46.05
CA ASP A 27 -22.27 32.76 47.28
C ASP A 27 -21.56 33.27 48.53
N GLN A 28 -20.28 32.94 48.73
CA GLN A 28 -19.57 33.24 49.98
C GLN A 28 -18.87 34.59 49.95
N VAL A 29 -18.30 34.99 48.79
CA VAL A 29 -17.54 36.25 48.72
C VAL A 29 -18.43 37.42 48.32
N ILE A 30 -19.17 37.27 47.19
CA ILE A 30 -19.96 38.37 46.65
C ILE A 30 -21.23 38.57 47.48
N SER A 31 -22.07 37.56 47.63
CA SER A 31 -23.33 37.65 48.35
C SER A 31 -23.15 37.57 49.86
N GLY A 32 -22.18 36.80 50.36
CA GLY A 32 -21.93 36.62 51.78
C GLY A 32 -20.94 37.62 52.41
N GLY A 33 -20.31 38.50 51.61
CA GLY A 33 -19.40 39.56 52.08
C GLY A 33 -18.07 39.05 52.70
N LYS A 34 -17.70 37.77 52.51
CA LYS A 34 -16.49 37.18 53.09
C LYS A 34 -15.28 37.37 52.15
N TYR A 35 -14.83 38.61 51.99
CA TYR A 35 -13.75 38.98 51.04
C TYR A 35 -12.41 38.32 51.34
N ASP A 36 -12.15 37.94 52.59
CA ASP A 36 -10.97 37.19 53.04
C ASP A 36 -10.82 35.84 52.35
N ARG A 37 -11.92 35.24 51.89
CA ARG A 37 -11.91 33.94 51.15
C ARG A 37 -11.63 34.08 49.66
N LEU A 38 -11.60 35.25 49.09
CA LEU A 38 -11.41 35.47 47.66
C LEU A 38 -10.07 34.91 47.20
N MET A 39 -8.95 35.26 47.87
CA MET A 39 -7.61 34.80 47.48
C MET A 39 -7.43 33.28 47.58
N PRO A 40 -7.90 32.59 48.64
CA PRO A 40 -7.90 31.12 48.66
C PRO A 40 -8.68 30.47 47.51
N PHE A 41 -9.84 30.98 47.11
CA PHE A 41 -10.62 30.45 45.99
C PHE A 41 -9.89 30.67 44.64
N ILE A 42 -9.32 31.87 44.42
CA ILE A 42 -8.50 32.15 43.22
C ILE A 42 -7.30 31.22 43.17
N GLY A 43 -6.59 31.05 44.29
CA GLY A 43 -5.47 30.11 44.37
C GLY A 43 -5.87 28.66 44.03
N CYS A 44 -7.04 28.24 44.52
CA CYS A 44 -7.59 26.90 44.19
C CYS A 44 -7.94 26.76 42.72
N LEU A 45 -8.59 27.77 42.08
CA LEU A 45 -8.87 27.77 40.63
C LEU A 45 -7.61 27.67 39.79
N ILE A 46 -6.58 28.46 40.14
CA ILE A 46 -5.28 28.43 39.45
C ILE A 46 -4.63 27.04 39.65
N GLY A 47 -4.61 26.52 40.87
CA GLY A 47 -4.04 25.22 41.19
C GLY A 47 -4.72 24.07 40.40
N VAL A 48 -6.05 24.03 40.42
CA VAL A 48 -6.83 23.02 39.65
C VAL A 48 -6.55 23.16 38.15
N THR A 49 -6.47 24.39 37.64
CA THR A 49 -6.22 24.62 36.20
C THR A 49 -4.81 24.13 35.79
N ILE A 50 -3.79 24.40 36.63
CA ILE A 50 -2.41 23.92 36.39
C ILE A 50 -2.37 22.40 36.42
N VAL A 51 -2.97 21.78 37.46
CA VAL A 51 -3.02 20.32 37.59
C VAL A 51 -3.75 19.71 36.39
N MET A 52 -4.88 20.27 35.97
CA MET A 52 -5.57 19.81 34.76
C MET A 52 -4.70 19.92 33.50
N GLY A 53 -3.94 21.02 33.37
CA GLY A 53 -3.01 21.19 32.24
C GLY A 53 -1.95 20.12 32.19
N VAL A 54 -1.32 19.82 33.34
CA VAL A 54 -0.32 18.75 33.45
C VAL A 54 -0.93 17.38 33.14
N LEU A 55 -2.09 17.08 33.74
CA LEU A 55 -2.76 15.79 33.51
C LEU A 55 -3.19 15.64 32.04
N ARG A 56 -3.65 16.71 31.39
CA ARG A 56 -3.97 16.70 29.94
C ARG A 56 -2.74 16.39 29.10
N PHE A 57 -1.63 17.03 29.37
CA PHE A 57 -0.38 16.74 28.68
C PHE A 57 0.02 15.28 28.85
N LEU A 58 -0.01 14.76 30.09
CA LEU A 58 0.37 13.38 30.37
C LEU A 58 -0.54 12.36 29.68
N PHE A 59 -1.87 12.56 29.67
CA PHE A 59 -2.74 11.61 28.99
C PHE A 59 -2.60 11.68 27.46
N GLN A 60 -2.40 12.85 26.88
CA GLN A 60 -2.16 12.98 25.44
C GLN A 60 -0.87 12.26 25.03
N VAL A 61 0.21 12.44 25.79
CA VAL A 61 1.46 11.72 25.56
C VAL A 61 1.25 10.20 25.69
N ALA A 62 0.48 9.74 26.69
CA ALA A 62 0.19 8.32 26.88
C ALA A 62 -0.61 7.70 25.74
N PHE A 63 -1.63 8.41 25.20
CA PHE A 63 -2.39 7.94 24.04
C PHE A 63 -1.58 8.00 22.76
N GLU A 64 -0.79 9.08 22.55
CA GLU A 64 0.04 9.21 21.36
C GLU A 64 1.13 8.12 21.33
N THR A 65 1.83 7.89 22.46
CA THR A 65 2.84 6.82 22.54
C THR A 65 2.22 5.44 22.27
N ALA A 66 1.03 5.17 22.83
CA ALA A 66 0.33 3.91 22.58
C ALA A 66 -0.08 3.77 21.11
N SER A 67 -0.54 4.85 20.48
CA SER A 67 -0.97 4.83 19.06
C SER A 67 0.21 4.61 18.12
N GLN A 68 1.38 5.23 18.40
CA GLN A 68 2.60 5.01 17.62
C GLN A 68 3.12 3.58 17.75
N GLY A 69 3.02 2.98 18.93
CA GLY A 69 3.34 1.55 19.13
C GLY A 69 2.46 0.64 18.29
N VAL A 70 1.13 0.86 18.31
CA VAL A 70 0.19 0.10 17.47
C VAL A 70 0.49 0.28 15.99
N LEU A 71 0.77 1.52 15.56
CA LEU A 71 1.12 1.84 14.17
C LEU A 71 2.37 1.08 13.71
N TYR A 72 3.43 1.08 14.55
CA TYR A 72 4.68 0.39 14.27
C TYR A 72 4.46 -1.11 14.08
N ASP A 73 3.79 -1.75 15.04
CA ASP A 73 3.53 -3.20 15.01
C ASP A 73 2.66 -3.60 13.80
N MET A 74 1.65 -2.80 13.50
CA MET A 74 0.76 -3.08 12.37
C MET A 74 1.47 -2.90 11.02
N ARG A 75 2.28 -1.85 10.87
CA ARG A 75 3.07 -1.63 9.66
C ARG A 75 4.03 -2.78 9.39
N ASP A 76 4.75 -3.23 10.41
CA ASP A 76 5.67 -4.37 10.29
C ASP A 76 4.92 -5.63 9.85
N LYS A 77 3.80 -5.97 10.53
CA LYS A 77 3.00 -7.15 10.20
C LYS A 77 2.43 -7.12 8.78
N VAL A 78 1.86 -5.98 8.36
CA VAL A 78 1.29 -5.86 7.01
C VAL A 78 2.38 -5.85 5.95
N TYR A 79 3.55 -5.22 6.23
CA TYR A 79 4.67 -5.23 5.31
C TYR A 79 5.23 -6.64 5.11
N ARG A 80 5.43 -7.41 6.20
CA ARG A 80 5.82 -8.83 6.11
C ARG A 80 4.81 -9.64 5.31
N LYS A 81 3.53 -9.44 5.59
CA LYS A 81 2.46 -10.12 4.87
C LYS A 81 2.47 -9.80 3.38
N LEU A 82 2.69 -8.54 3.00
CA LEU A 82 2.84 -8.17 1.60
C LEU A 82 4.02 -8.87 0.92
N LEU A 83 5.16 -9.05 1.60
CA LEU A 83 6.31 -9.77 1.06
C LEU A 83 6.09 -11.29 0.93
N GLU A 84 5.16 -11.86 1.70
CA GLU A 84 4.79 -13.27 1.64
C GLU A 84 3.78 -13.57 0.52
N GLU A 85 3.07 -12.54 0.01
CA GLU A 85 2.07 -12.72 -1.04
C GLU A 85 2.67 -13.12 -2.39
N ASP A 86 1.89 -13.84 -3.17
CA ASP A 86 2.28 -14.35 -4.47
C ASP A 86 1.98 -13.36 -5.63
N PHE A 87 2.41 -13.69 -6.84
CA PHE A 87 2.18 -12.88 -8.01
C PHE A 87 0.70 -12.72 -8.36
N ALA A 88 -0.13 -13.74 -8.07
CA ALA A 88 -1.57 -13.70 -8.33
C ALA A 88 -2.26 -12.60 -7.50
N PHE A 89 -1.81 -12.38 -6.27
CA PHE A 89 -2.25 -11.25 -5.44
C PHE A 89 -1.90 -9.90 -6.08
N TYR A 90 -0.64 -9.72 -6.50
CA TYR A 90 -0.17 -8.45 -7.08
C TYR A 90 -0.79 -8.13 -8.44
N ASN A 91 -1.12 -9.14 -9.23
CA ASN A 91 -1.82 -8.94 -10.51
C ASN A 91 -3.25 -8.41 -10.33
N LYS A 92 -3.91 -8.80 -9.22
CA LYS A 92 -5.30 -8.38 -8.90
C LYS A 92 -5.39 -7.04 -8.17
N LYS A 93 -4.32 -6.59 -7.50
CA LYS A 93 -4.32 -5.40 -6.66
C LYS A 93 -3.48 -4.29 -7.28
N ARG A 94 -3.98 -3.08 -7.26
CA ARG A 94 -3.21 -1.91 -7.71
C ARG A 94 -2.16 -1.53 -6.66
N THR A 95 -0.95 -1.23 -7.09
CA THR A 95 0.14 -0.81 -6.19
C THR A 95 -0.27 0.39 -5.32
N GLY A 96 -0.99 1.37 -5.89
CA GLY A 96 -1.48 2.53 -5.15
C GLY A 96 -2.44 2.17 -4.00
N ASP A 97 -3.28 1.13 -4.17
CA ASP A 97 -4.17 0.66 -3.12
C ASP A 97 -3.38 0.01 -1.97
N LEU A 98 -2.33 -0.75 -2.29
CA LEU A 98 -1.44 -1.36 -1.29
C LEU A 98 -0.64 -0.31 -0.52
N MET A 99 -0.14 0.72 -1.23
CA MET A 99 0.54 1.86 -0.59
C MET A 99 -0.41 2.64 0.32
N SER A 100 -1.68 2.85 -0.09
CA SER A 100 -2.70 3.50 0.75
C SER A 100 -2.93 2.75 2.07
N ARG A 101 -2.83 1.39 2.06
CA ARG A 101 -2.94 0.59 3.29
C ARG A 101 -1.81 0.83 4.26
N GLN A 102 -0.57 0.99 3.76
CA GLN A 102 0.61 1.28 4.59
C GLN A 102 0.68 2.73 5.08
N THR A 103 -0.08 3.65 4.48
CA THR A 103 -0.08 5.08 4.81
C THR A 103 -1.41 5.54 5.38
N GLY A 104 -2.37 5.88 4.54
CA GLY A 104 -3.63 6.52 4.95
C GLY A 104 -4.53 5.64 5.81
N ASP A 105 -4.69 4.35 5.48
CA ASP A 105 -5.52 3.45 6.30
C ASP A 105 -4.87 3.17 7.67
N MET A 106 -3.54 3.04 7.73
CA MET A 106 -2.80 2.94 9.01
C MET A 106 -2.91 4.22 9.84
N ASP A 107 -2.86 5.40 9.20
CA ASP A 107 -3.01 6.67 9.91
C ASP A 107 -4.42 6.85 10.47
N ALA A 108 -5.45 6.37 9.79
CA ALA A 108 -6.83 6.36 10.32
C ALA A 108 -6.94 5.51 11.59
N ILE A 109 -6.25 4.36 11.67
CA ILE A 109 -6.20 3.53 12.87
C ILE A 109 -5.44 4.25 13.99
N ARG A 110 -4.27 4.83 13.68
CA ARG A 110 -3.51 5.63 14.64
C ARG A 110 -4.35 6.76 15.21
N HIS A 111 -5.03 7.54 14.35
CA HIS A 111 -5.90 8.65 14.76
C HIS A 111 -7.02 8.16 15.68
N PHE A 112 -7.64 7.03 15.39
CA PHE A 112 -8.66 6.46 16.24
C PHE A 112 -8.14 6.13 17.64
N VAL A 113 -6.99 5.46 17.74
CA VAL A 113 -6.37 5.10 19.02
C VAL A 113 -5.86 6.33 19.76
N ALA A 114 -5.23 7.29 19.06
CA ALA A 114 -4.63 8.47 19.65
C ALA A 114 -5.66 9.49 20.14
N TYR A 115 -6.80 9.61 19.43
CA TYR A 115 -7.72 10.73 19.62
C TYR A 115 -9.17 10.28 19.89
N VAL A 116 -9.75 9.45 19.02
CA VAL A 116 -11.19 9.15 19.08
C VAL A 116 -11.55 8.39 20.35
N VAL A 117 -10.71 7.43 20.76
CA VAL A 117 -10.96 6.60 21.97
C VAL A 117 -11.11 7.46 23.21
N TYR A 118 -10.12 8.33 23.50
CA TYR A 118 -10.23 9.17 24.69
C TYR A 118 -11.30 10.24 24.56
N MET A 119 -11.53 10.77 23.35
CA MET A 119 -12.53 11.81 23.13
C MET A 119 -13.96 11.31 23.34
N VAL A 120 -14.28 10.10 22.86
CA VAL A 120 -15.56 9.45 23.15
C VAL A 120 -15.70 9.21 24.64
N TYR A 121 -14.68 8.64 25.27
CA TYR A 121 -14.69 8.33 26.70
C TYR A 121 -14.85 9.61 27.56
N GLN A 122 -14.05 10.64 27.28
CA GLN A 122 -14.13 11.94 27.98
C GLN A 122 -15.48 12.62 27.77
N SER A 123 -16.03 12.59 26.55
CA SER A 123 -17.33 13.18 26.25
C SER A 123 -18.46 12.54 27.04
N VAL A 124 -18.45 11.22 27.15
CA VAL A 124 -19.43 10.49 27.95
C VAL A 124 -19.29 10.82 29.43
N LEU A 125 -18.06 10.82 29.97
CA LEU A 125 -17.82 11.17 31.38
C LEU A 125 -18.23 12.60 31.70
N MET A 126 -17.86 13.57 30.86
CA MET A 126 -18.22 14.98 31.05
C MET A 126 -19.73 15.18 31.06
N PHE A 127 -20.44 14.53 30.12
CA PHE A 127 -21.89 14.58 30.05
C PHE A 127 -22.55 13.99 31.31
N VAL A 128 -22.10 12.82 31.75
CA VAL A 128 -22.63 12.15 32.95
C VAL A 128 -22.34 12.99 34.21
N PHE A 129 -21.10 13.46 34.39
CA PHE A 129 -20.74 14.27 35.56
C PHE A 129 -21.49 15.60 35.59
N ALA A 130 -21.61 16.32 34.46
CA ALA A 130 -22.38 17.55 34.38
C ALA A 130 -23.83 17.31 34.79
N LEU A 131 -24.46 16.26 34.27
CA LEU A 131 -25.84 15.90 34.57
C LEU A 131 -26.00 15.55 36.07
N LEU A 132 -25.13 14.70 36.61
CA LEU A 132 -25.14 14.35 38.05
C LEU A 132 -25.01 15.62 38.92
N MET A 133 -24.07 16.50 38.60
CA MET A 133 -23.85 17.73 39.38
C MET A 133 -25.06 18.69 39.31
N ILE A 134 -25.71 18.83 38.16
CA ILE A 134 -26.93 19.64 38.04
C ILE A 134 -28.06 19.04 38.90
N PHE A 135 -28.20 17.68 38.93
CA PHE A 135 -29.18 17.01 39.80
C PHE A 135 -28.91 17.23 41.29
N THR A 136 -27.62 17.33 41.71
CA THR A 136 -27.28 17.61 43.11
C THR A 136 -27.63 19.05 43.52
N VAL A 137 -27.60 19.99 42.55
CA VAL A 137 -28.00 21.38 42.80
C VAL A 137 -29.53 21.48 42.98
N ASN A 138 -30.26 21.06 41.97
CA ASN A 138 -31.73 21.01 42.05
C ASN A 138 -32.36 20.09 41.01
N THR A 139 -33.17 19.14 41.45
CA THR A 139 -33.81 18.12 40.59
C THR A 139 -34.80 18.73 39.60
N LYS A 140 -35.56 19.76 39.98
CA LYS A 140 -36.56 20.39 39.10
C LYS A 140 -35.87 21.13 37.95
N LEU A 141 -34.75 21.81 38.24
CA LEU A 141 -33.95 22.50 37.24
C LEU A 141 -33.28 21.49 36.27
N ALA A 142 -32.75 20.39 36.81
CA ALA A 142 -32.17 19.33 36.01
C ALA A 142 -33.19 18.73 35.03
N LEU A 143 -34.41 18.43 35.50
CA LEU A 143 -35.50 17.90 34.66
C LEU A 143 -35.91 18.90 33.55
N ALA A 144 -36.00 20.22 33.89
CA ALA A 144 -36.32 21.22 32.89
C ALA A 144 -35.25 21.29 31.77
N MET A 145 -33.97 21.13 32.11
CA MET A 145 -32.88 21.13 31.15
C MET A 145 -32.85 19.82 30.32
N LEU A 146 -33.21 18.69 30.93
CA LEU A 146 -33.32 17.42 30.24
C LEU A 146 -34.28 17.46 29.04
N VAL A 147 -35.29 18.32 29.05
CA VAL A 147 -36.28 18.43 27.96
C VAL A 147 -35.59 18.84 26.64
N VAL A 148 -34.50 19.63 26.68
CA VAL A 148 -33.80 20.07 25.46
C VAL A 148 -32.93 18.97 24.84
N LEU A 149 -32.41 18.06 25.65
CA LEU A 149 -31.45 17.02 25.18
C LEU A 149 -32.01 16.11 24.08
N PRO A 150 -33.25 15.59 24.14
CA PRO A 150 -33.84 14.81 23.06
C PRO A 150 -33.90 15.56 21.72
N PHE A 151 -34.19 16.87 21.77
CA PHE A 151 -34.22 17.70 20.55
C PHE A 151 -32.83 17.88 19.96
N THR A 152 -31.81 18.08 20.82
CA THR A 152 -30.41 18.15 20.36
C THR A 152 -29.96 16.80 19.78
N ALA A 153 -30.29 15.68 20.42
CA ALA A 153 -29.99 14.34 19.91
C ALA A 153 -30.70 14.09 18.56
N PHE A 154 -31.97 14.46 18.45
CA PHE A 154 -32.72 14.36 17.18
C PHE A 154 -32.09 15.21 16.07
N ALA A 155 -31.72 16.47 16.36
CA ALA A 155 -31.04 17.35 15.40
C ALA A 155 -29.70 16.74 14.94
N THR A 156 -28.91 16.15 15.85
CA THR A 156 -27.64 15.48 15.55
C THR A 156 -27.86 14.26 14.64
N CYS A 157 -28.84 13.41 14.96
CA CYS A 157 -29.18 12.26 14.12
C CYS A 157 -29.62 12.68 12.71
N ARG A 158 -30.44 13.74 12.62
CA ARG A 158 -30.91 14.28 11.36
C ARG A 158 -29.79 14.88 10.54
N GLN A 159 -28.92 15.69 11.17
CA GLN A 159 -27.73 16.24 10.54
C GLN A 159 -26.85 15.12 9.95
N THR A 160 -26.55 14.09 10.74
CA THR A 160 -25.70 12.99 10.30
C THR A 160 -26.26 12.28 9.07
N LYS A 161 -27.60 12.09 9.00
CA LYS A 161 -28.27 11.47 7.85
C LYS A 161 -28.19 12.32 6.58
N GLU A 162 -28.31 13.65 6.69
CA GLU A 162 -28.26 14.57 5.56
C GLU A 162 -26.83 14.88 5.10
N VAL A 163 -25.91 14.99 6.03
CA VAL A 163 -24.49 15.37 5.76
C VAL A 163 -23.71 14.21 5.11
N ARG A 164 -23.92 12.96 5.54
CA ARG A 164 -23.18 11.80 5.02
C ARG A 164 -23.22 11.67 3.48
N PRO A 165 -24.40 11.67 2.82
CA PRO A 165 -24.45 11.52 1.37
C PRO A 165 -23.84 12.73 0.64
N ALA A 166 -23.97 13.94 1.18
CA ALA A 166 -23.38 15.13 0.59
C ALA A 166 -21.84 15.11 0.65
N PHE A 167 -21.27 14.72 1.80
CA PHE A 167 -19.82 14.55 1.92
C PHE A 167 -19.29 13.38 1.08
N LYS A 168 -20.05 12.30 0.93
CA LYS A 168 -19.69 11.20 0.01
C LYS A 168 -19.60 11.72 -1.41
N ARG A 169 -20.65 12.41 -1.91
CA ARG A 169 -20.65 13.01 -3.24
C ARG A 169 -19.49 13.99 -3.46
N ASN A 170 -19.21 14.83 -2.47
CA ASN A 170 -18.06 15.74 -2.50
C ASN A 170 -16.72 14.98 -2.65
N ARG A 171 -16.54 13.88 -1.88
CA ARG A 171 -15.36 13.01 -1.98
C ARG A 171 -15.24 12.34 -3.33
N ASP A 172 -16.36 11.87 -3.89
CA ASP A 172 -16.39 11.23 -5.22
C ASP A 172 -15.99 12.23 -6.31
N CYS A 173 -16.52 13.47 -6.28
CA CYS A 173 -16.13 14.53 -7.21
C CYS A 173 -14.65 14.92 -7.06
N PHE A 174 -14.13 15.00 -5.82
CA PHE A 174 -12.72 15.27 -5.57
C PHE A 174 -11.80 14.15 -6.09
N SER A 175 -12.22 12.90 -5.92
CA SER A 175 -11.49 11.73 -6.45
C SER A 175 -11.43 11.76 -7.98
N SER A 176 -12.53 12.10 -8.66
CA SER A 176 -12.58 12.25 -10.12
C SER A 176 -11.67 13.38 -10.60
N LEU A 177 -11.68 14.52 -9.93
CA LEU A 177 -10.81 15.65 -10.24
C LEU A 177 -9.32 15.27 -10.09
N ASN A 178 -8.96 14.59 -9.00
CA ASN A 178 -7.58 14.14 -8.77
C ASN A 178 -7.13 13.11 -9.82
N ALA A 179 -7.99 12.16 -10.18
CA ALA A 179 -7.70 11.19 -11.25
C ALA A 179 -7.44 11.89 -12.59
N PHE A 180 -8.27 12.90 -12.93
CA PHE A 180 -8.08 13.71 -14.13
C PHE A 180 -6.74 14.46 -14.11
N VAL A 181 -6.39 15.10 -12.99
CA VAL A 181 -5.09 15.79 -12.84
C VAL A 181 -3.93 14.83 -12.97
N GLN A 182 -4.01 13.67 -12.33
CA GLN A 182 -2.98 12.63 -12.40
C GLN A 182 -2.77 12.13 -13.85
N GLU A 183 -3.87 11.90 -14.59
CA GLU A 183 -3.82 11.51 -16.00
C GLU A 183 -3.12 12.57 -16.85
N ASN A 184 -3.48 13.84 -16.68
CA ASN A 184 -2.88 14.96 -17.43
C ASN A 184 -1.41 15.19 -17.09
N VAL A 185 -1.02 15.06 -15.82
CA VAL A 185 0.39 15.17 -15.41
C VAL A 185 1.20 14.02 -16.02
N SER A 186 0.69 12.80 -15.98
CA SER A 186 1.35 11.63 -16.55
C SER A 186 1.41 11.71 -18.09
N GLY A 187 0.34 12.19 -18.72
CA GLY A 187 0.20 12.36 -20.18
C GLY A 187 0.70 13.69 -20.72
N ASN A 188 1.35 14.54 -19.91
CA ASN A 188 1.71 15.91 -20.30
C ASN A 188 2.53 16.00 -21.62
N ARG A 189 3.39 15.00 -21.89
CA ARG A 189 4.13 14.95 -23.17
C ARG A 189 3.18 14.82 -24.37
N VAL A 190 2.09 14.07 -24.23
CA VAL A 190 1.08 13.90 -25.30
C VAL A 190 0.33 15.21 -25.48
N VAL A 191 -0.13 15.84 -24.39
CA VAL A 191 -0.83 17.14 -24.44
C VAL A 191 0.02 18.17 -25.16
N LYS A 192 1.34 18.25 -24.82
CA LYS A 192 2.31 19.16 -25.45
C LYS A 192 2.55 18.82 -26.93
N ALA A 193 2.71 17.53 -27.25
CA ALA A 193 2.98 17.08 -28.62
C ALA A 193 1.83 17.42 -29.57
N PHE A 194 0.59 17.44 -29.07
CA PHE A 194 -0.61 17.74 -29.87
C PHE A 194 -1.11 19.19 -29.67
N ALA A 195 -0.43 20.03 -28.89
CA ALA A 195 -0.83 21.41 -28.57
C ALA A 195 -2.30 21.50 -28.14
N LYS A 196 -2.70 20.68 -27.16
CA LYS A 196 -4.08 20.57 -26.67
C LYS A 196 -4.27 21.10 -25.24
N GLU A 197 -3.44 22.03 -24.81
CA GLU A 197 -3.49 22.62 -23.47
C GLU A 197 -4.85 23.23 -23.16
N ASP A 198 -5.37 24.08 -24.06
CA ASP A 198 -6.66 24.76 -23.87
C ASP A 198 -7.82 23.78 -23.77
N PHE A 199 -7.79 22.70 -24.55
CA PHE A 199 -8.80 21.65 -24.51
C PHE A 199 -8.78 20.91 -23.17
N GLU A 200 -7.62 20.58 -22.65
CA GLU A 200 -7.50 19.93 -21.32
C GLU A 200 -7.85 20.89 -20.18
N ILE A 201 -7.53 22.19 -20.30
CA ILE A 201 -7.97 23.23 -19.34
C ILE A 201 -9.50 23.32 -19.32
N GLU A 202 -10.17 23.28 -20.46
CA GLU A 202 -11.64 23.29 -20.51
C GLU A 202 -12.25 22.06 -19.80
N LYS A 203 -11.68 20.87 -20.02
CA LYS A 203 -12.12 19.65 -19.31
C LYS A 203 -11.89 19.76 -17.81
N PHE A 204 -10.70 20.24 -17.39
CA PHE A 204 -10.38 20.48 -15.99
C PHE A 204 -11.41 21.42 -15.34
N ASN A 205 -11.73 22.52 -15.99
CA ASN A 205 -12.72 23.48 -15.49
C ASN A 205 -14.08 22.83 -15.27
N LYS A 206 -14.53 21.95 -16.17
CA LYS A 206 -15.79 21.19 -16.01
C LYS A 206 -15.79 20.29 -14.79
N GLU A 207 -14.69 19.55 -14.55
CA GLU A 207 -14.58 18.68 -13.36
C GLU A 207 -14.43 19.50 -12.07
N ASN A 208 -13.68 20.61 -12.11
CA ASN A 208 -13.52 21.54 -11.00
C ASN A 208 -14.84 22.24 -10.62
N ASP A 209 -15.67 22.59 -11.60
CA ASP A 209 -17.01 23.13 -11.35
C ASP A 209 -17.95 22.10 -10.70
N LYS A 210 -17.88 20.82 -11.07
CA LYS A 210 -18.62 19.74 -10.40
C LYS A 210 -18.20 19.62 -8.93
N PHE A 211 -16.88 19.61 -8.69
CA PHE A 211 -16.34 19.55 -7.33
C PHE A 211 -16.77 20.80 -6.52
N ARG A 212 -16.64 22.01 -7.08
CA ARG A 212 -17.09 23.25 -6.46
C ARG A 212 -18.58 23.22 -6.09
N ALA A 213 -19.42 22.74 -6.99
CA ALA A 213 -20.86 22.61 -6.73
C ALA A 213 -21.13 21.61 -5.58
N ALA A 214 -20.49 20.45 -5.60
CA ALA A 214 -20.62 19.44 -4.54
C ALA A 214 -20.12 19.95 -3.19
N GLN A 215 -19.01 20.71 -3.17
CA GLN A 215 -18.46 21.35 -1.96
C GLN A 215 -19.43 22.38 -1.38
N ILE A 216 -20.00 23.24 -2.24
CA ILE A 216 -20.99 24.25 -1.80
C ILE A 216 -22.25 23.57 -1.25
N ASP A 217 -22.76 22.52 -1.90
CA ASP A 217 -23.92 21.78 -1.43
C ASP A 217 -23.68 21.10 -0.09
N ALA A 218 -22.51 20.46 0.10
CA ALA A 218 -22.13 19.88 1.39
C ALA A 218 -22.03 20.94 2.48
N SER A 219 -21.44 22.11 2.16
CA SER A 219 -21.32 23.25 3.10
C SER A 219 -22.68 23.83 3.46
N LYS A 220 -23.61 23.98 2.49
CA LYS A 220 -24.98 24.47 2.75
C LYS A 220 -25.71 23.55 3.72
N ILE A 221 -25.63 22.23 3.52
CA ILE A 221 -26.26 21.26 4.41
C ILE A 221 -25.66 21.36 5.81
N TRP A 222 -24.33 21.47 5.93
CA TRP A 222 -23.67 21.67 7.22
C TRP A 222 -24.13 22.96 7.91
N MET A 223 -24.07 24.09 7.21
CA MET A 223 -24.45 25.38 7.75
C MET A 223 -25.93 25.50 8.16
N LYS A 224 -26.82 24.72 7.52
CA LYS A 224 -28.25 24.64 7.90
C LYS A 224 -28.43 24.22 9.37
N TYR A 225 -27.56 23.37 9.91
CA TYR A 225 -27.67 22.83 11.26
C TYR A 225 -26.98 23.69 12.31
N VAL A 226 -26.02 24.54 11.93
CA VAL A 226 -25.32 25.42 12.89
C VAL A 226 -26.28 26.29 13.69
N PRO A 227 -27.22 27.04 13.07
CA PRO A 227 -28.18 27.85 13.83
C PRO A 227 -29.11 27.01 14.72
N ILE A 228 -29.47 25.79 14.27
CA ILE A 228 -30.32 24.89 15.08
C ILE A 228 -29.61 24.52 16.38
N PHE A 229 -28.33 24.14 16.30
CA PHE A 229 -27.55 23.82 17.51
C PHE A 229 -27.32 25.04 18.39
N GLU A 230 -27.12 26.24 17.82
CA GLU A 230 -27.00 27.47 18.58
C GLU A 230 -28.30 27.79 19.32
N VAL A 231 -29.45 27.71 18.66
CA VAL A 231 -30.77 27.91 19.29
C VAL A 231 -30.99 26.92 20.42
N LEU A 232 -30.71 25.62 20.22
CA LEU A 232 -30.84 24.61 21.27
C LEU A 232 -29.87 24.85 22.44
N SER A 233 -28.64 25.29 22.15
CA SER A 233 -27.68 25.66 23.19
C SER A 233 -28.13 26.90 23.99
N TYR A 234 -28.61 27.93 23.32
CA TYR A 234 -29.17 29.09 23.98
C TYR A 234 -30.47 28.80 24.71
N ALA A 235 -31.29 27.85 24.24
CA ALA A 235 -32.48 27.42 24.96
C ALA A 235 -32.15 26.90 26.36
N LEU A 236 -31.06 26.13 26.53
CA LEU A 236 -30.58 25.70 27.85
C LEU A 236 -30.21 26.91 28.74
N THR A 237 -29.51 27.89 28.17
CA THR A 237 -29.16 29.11 28.89
C THR A 237 -30.41 29.94 29.25
N ILE A 238 -31.39 30.07 28.37
CA ILE A 238 -32.66 30.76 28.61
C ILE A 238 -33.44 30.05 29.73
N ILE A 239 -33.55 28.70 29.68
CA ILE A 239 -34.21 27.95 30.77
C ILE A 239 -33.47 28.18 32.08
N LEU A 240 -32.15 28.16 32.11
CA LEU A 240 -31.37 28.40 33.30
C LEU A 240 -31.64 29.81 33.86
N ILE A 241 -31.62 30.87 33.02
CA ILE A 241 -31.81 32.26 33.47
C ILE A 241 -33.25 32.47 33.92
N LEU A 242 -34.25 32.05 33.14
CA LEU A 242 -35.66 32.30 33.48
C LEU A 242 -36.13 31.41 34.62
N TYR A 243 -36.00 30.10 34.51
CA TYR A 243 -36.50 29.17 35.52
C TYR A 243 -35.58 29.11 36.74
N GLY A 244 -34.26 29.03 36.53
CA GLY A 244 -33.28 29.06 37.61
C GLY A 244 -33.29 30.44 38.33
N GLY A 245 -33.38 31.55 37.58
CA GLY A 245 -33.53 32.88 38.17
C GLY A 245 -34.81 33.04 39.02
N TYR A 246 -35.95 32.51 38.54
CA TYR A 246 -37.17 32.43 39.33
C TYR A 246 -36.96 31.64 40.64
N MET A 247 -36.27 30.49 40.57
CA MET A 247 -35.96 29.68 41.76
C MET A 247 -35.03 30.40 42.75
N VAL A 248 -34.09 31.23 42.25
CA VAL A 248 -33.27 32.09 43.12
C VAL A 248 -34.14 33.10 43.86
N ILE A 249 -35.11 33.74 43.19
CA ILE A 249 -36.05 34.71 43.81
C ILE A 249 -36.90 34.02 44.87
N GLN A 250 -37.30 32.78 44.64
CA GLN A 250 -38.06 31.98 45.61
C GLN A 250 -37.20 31.39 46.75
N GLY A 251 -35.86 31.54 46.68
CA GLY A 251 -34.94 31.01 47.68
C GLY A 251 -34.73 29.49 47.58
N GLU A 252 -35.18 28.83 46.49
CA GLU A 252 -34.99 27.36 46.27
C GLU A 252 -33.52 27.05 45.89
N ILE A 253 -32.81 27.93 45.23
CA ILE A 253 -31.37 27.84 44.90
C ILE A 253 -30.67 29.19 45.17
N THR A 254 -29.34 29.12 45.34
CA THR A 254 -28.53 30.34 45.51
C THR A 254 -28.08 30.89 44.14
N LEU A 255 -27.65 32.16 44.13
CA LEU A 255 -27.09 32.79 42.93
C LEU A 255 -25.80 32.07 42.48
N GLY A 256 -24.97 31.61 43.42
CA GLY A 256 -23.76 30.84 43.10
C GLY A 256 -24.07 29.46 42.53
N GLN A 257 -25.16 28.80 42.98
CA GLN A 257 -25.62 27.56 42.37
C GLN A 257 -26.07 27.78 40.91
N LEU A 258 -26.74 28.90 40.60
CA LEU A 258 -27.10 29.25 39.22
C LEU A 258 -25.86 29.46 38.35
N VAL A 259 -24.83 30.12 38.85
CA VAL A 259 -23.53 30.32 38.17
C VAL A 259 -22.82 28.96 37.96
N THR A 260 -22.86 28.07 38.96
CA THR A 260 -22.32 26.72 38.87
C THR A 260 -22.97 25.95 37.74
N VAL A 261 -24.29 25.92 37.65
CA VAL A 261 -25.03 25.22 36.58
C VAL A 261 -24.72 25.83 35.22
N ASN A 262 -24.58 27.17 35.12
CA ASN A 262 -24.16 27.80 33.86
C ASN A 262 -22.80 27.29 33.38
N GLY A 263 -21.85 27.07 34.29
CA GLY A 263 -20.56 26.47 33.95
C GLY A 263 -20.64 25.03 33.43
N TYR A 264 -21.67 24.26 33.86
CA TYR A 264 -21.88 22.90 33.38
C TYR A 264 -22.58 22.82 32.02
N LEU A 265 -23.23 23.87 31.52
CA LEU A 265 -23.92 23.85 30.22
C LEU A 265 -23.00 23.49 29.07
N TRP A 266 -21.76 23.99 29.09
CA TRP A 266 -20.78 23.65 28.07
C TRP A 266 -20.46 22.16 28.05
N MET A 267 -20.40 21.53 29.23
CA MET A 267 -20.12 20.09 29.36
C MET A 267 -21.27 19.22 28.83
N LEU A 268 -22.51 19.72 28.83
CA LEU A 268 -23.67 19.06 28.24
C LEU A 268 -23.72 19.22 26.71
N ASN A 269 -23.43 20.43 26.22
CA ASN A 269 -23.59 20.74 24.80
C ASN A 269 -22.44 20.23 23.93
N ASN A 270 -21.20 20.29 24.40
CA ASN A 270 -20.02 19.99 23.61
C ASN A 270 -19.98 18.54 23.09
N PRO A 271 -20.28 17.50 23.89
CA PRO A 271 -20.33 16.11 23.41
C PRO A 271 -21.34 15.88 22.28
N LEU A 272 -22.49 16.53 22.35
CA LEU A 272 -23.55 16.39 21.33
C LEU A 272 -23.15 17.05 20.01
N ARG A 273 -22.46 18.21 20.07
CA ARG A 273 -21.92 18.88 18.87
C ARG A 273 -20.81 18.07 18.19
N GLN A 274 -20.00 17.37 18.97
CA GLN A 274 -18.88 16.56 18.45
C GLN A 274 -19.31 15.17 17.94
N ALA A 275 -20.49 14.69 18.33
CA ALA A 275 -20.95 13.35 17.98
C ALA A 275 -20.93 13.08 16.46
N GLY A 276 -21.27 14.08 15.64
CA GLY A 276 -21.25 13.95 14.18
C GLY A 276 -19.87 13.65 13.58
N TRP A 277 -18.81 14.32 14.11
CA TRP A 277 -17.46 14.11 13.72
C TRP A 277 -16.98 12.75 14.20
N LEU A 278 -17.25 12.35 15.49
CA LEU A 278 -16.84 11.08 16.07
C LEU A 278 -17.42 9.89 15.30
N VAL A 279 -18.70 9.99 14.87
CA VAL A 279 -19.30 8.95 14.02
C VAL A 279 -18.59 8.81 12.68
N ASN A 280 -18.13 9.93 12.09
CA ASN A 280 -17.36 9.85 10.84
C ASN A 280 -15.99 9.20 11.06
N ASP A 281 -15.29 9.55 12.13
CA ASP A 281 -13.98 8.99 12.46
C ASP A 281 -14.04 7.50 12.80
N ILE A 282 -15.08 7.07 13.53
CA ILE A 282 -15.37 5.65 13.78
C ILE A 282 -15.62 4.92 12.44
N SER A 283 -16.38 5.53 11.52
CA SER A 283 -16.66 4.92 10.23
C SER A 283 -15.39 4.79 9.37
N ASN A 284 -14.53 5.81 9.37
CA ASN A 284 -13.23 5.77 8.67
C ASN A 284 -12.33 4.69 9.26
N PHE A 285 -12.24 4.61 10.59
CA PHE A 285 -11.51 3.55 11.28
C PHE A 285 -12.00 2.15 10.88
N THR A 286 -13.31 1.91 10.94
CA THR A 286 -13.91 0.60 10.61
C THR A 286 -13.56 0.20 9.18
N THR A 287 -13.73 1.12 8.22
CA THR A 287 -13.40 0.87 6.81
C THR A 287 -11.92 0.57 6.59
N SER A 288 -11.02 1.30 7.28
CA SER A 288 -9.59 1.07 7.18
C SER A 288 -9.16 -0.25 7.80
N VAL A 289 -9.76 -0.62 8.94
CA VAL A 289 -9.53 -1.94 9.57
C VAL A 289 -9.99 -3.08 8.65
N GLU A 290 -11.17 -2.97 8.04
CA GLU A 290 -11.68 -3.97 7.10
C GLU A 290 -10.73 -4.18 5.91
N LYS A 291 -10.21 -3.11 5.31
CA LYS A 291 -9.26 -3.19 4.21
C LYS A 291 -7.92 -3.83 4.62
N ILE A 292 -7.38 -3.45 5.78
CA ILE A 292 -6.13 -4.01 6.30
C ILE A 292 -6.33 -5.48 6.67
N TYR A 293 -7.44 -5.80 7.32
CA TYR A 293 -7.78 -7.18 7.68
C TYR A 293 -7.95 -8.06 6.44
N ALA A 294 -8.63 -7.58 5.41
CA ALA A 294 -8.77 -8.30 4.14
C ALA A 294 -7.41 -8.61 3.49
N THR A 295 -6.42 -7.68 3.62
CA THR A 295 -5.06 -7.94 3.13
C THR A 295 -4.31 -8.93 4.00
N TYR A 296 -4.44 -8.80 5.31
CA TYR A 296 -3.72 -9.64 6.27
C TYR A 296 -4.24 -11.08 6.29
N SER A 297 -5.55 -11.28 6.06
CA SER A 297 -6.20 -12.59 6.05
C SER A 297 -6.19 -13.29 4.69
N GLU A 298 -5.69 -12.62 3.64
CA GLU A 298 -5.54 -13.26 2.32
C GLU A 298 -4.43 -14.33 2.42
N GLU A 299 -4.70 -15.51 1.92
CA GLU A 299 -3.72 -16.59 1.94
C GLU A 299 -3.06 -16.71 0.56
N PRO A 300 -1.71 -16.73 0.47
CA PRO A 300 -1.03 -16.93 -0.81
C PRO A 300 -1.39 -18.29 -1.40
N HIS A 301 -1.61 -18.33 -2.71
CA HIS A 301 -1.90 -19.59 -3.42
C HIS A 301 -0.68 -20.49 -3.45
N VAL A 302 0.52 -19.90 -3.56
CA VAL A 302 1.80 -20.61 -3.58
C VAL A 302 2.42 -20.59 -2.18
N LYS A 303 2.41 -21.74 -1.49
CA LYS A 303 2.97 -21.89 -0.15
C LYS A 303 4.20 -22.77 -0.15
N THR A 304 5.22 -22.40 0.63
CA THR A 304 6.34 -23.30 0.92
C THR A 304 5.80 -24.50 1.73
N PRO A 305 6.05 -25.74 1.30
CA PRO A 305 5.65 -26.91 2.09
C PRO A 305 6.39 -26.94 3.42
N VAL A 306 5.70 -27.40 4.48
CA VAL A 306 6.25 -27.44 5.86
C VAL A 306 7.53 -28.27 5.97
N SER A 307 7.68 -29.28 5.08
CA SER A 307 8.86 -30.15 4.94
C SER A 307 9.39 -30.15 3.52
N GLY A 308 9.59 -28.95 2.95
CA GLY A 308 10.07 -28.81 1.58
C GLY A 308 11.44 -29.45 1.38
N VAL A 309 11.62 -30.11 0.23
CA VAL A 309 12.91 -30.72 -0.14
C VAL A 309 13.93 -29.61 -0.38
N VAL A 310 15.04 -29.66 0.36
CA VAL A 310 16.19 -28.78 0.19
C VAL A 310 17.31 -29.56 -0.45
N LYS A 311 17.81 -29.09 -1.60
CA LYS A 311 19.00 -29.62 -2.25
C LYS A 311 20.11 -28.58 -2.19
N THR A 312 21.24 -28.95 -1.62
CA THR A 312 22.40 -28.05 -1.41
C THR A 312 22.93 -27.49 -2.75
N HIS A 313 22.89 -28.30 -3.81
CA HIS A 313 23.21 -27.91 -5.17
C HIS A 313 22.24 -28.58 -6.15
N LEU A 314 21.59 -27.77 -6.97
CA LEU A 314 20.83 -28.29 -8.10
C LEU A 314 21.79 -28.57 -9.25
N LYS A 315 21.53 -29.66 -9.97
CA LYS A 315 22.27 -30.00 -11.21
C LYS A 315 21.69 -29.23 -12.40
N GLY A 316 20.42 -28.85 -12.33
CA GLY A 316 19.71 -28.13 -13.38
C GLY A 316 19.07 -29.05 -14.42
N GLU A 317 18.74 -30.30 -14.08
CA GLU A 317 17.86 -31.16 -14.92
C GLU A 317 16.42 -30.64 -14.78
N ILE A 318 15.75 -30.35 -15.89
CA ILE A 318 14.39 -29.81 -15.90
C ILE A 318 13.50 -30.65 -16.76
N GLU A 319 12.32 -31.00 -16.27
CA GLU A 319 11.34 -31.78 -17.01
C GLU A 319 9.92 -31.23 -16.79
N PHE A 320 9.24 -30.91 -17.90
CA PHE A 320 7.83 -30.52 -17.90
C PHE A 320 7.03 -31.74 -18.40
N LYS A 321 6.06 -32.20 -17.59
CA LYS A 321 5.21 -33.36 -17.88
C LYS A 321 3.74 -32.94 -17.93
N ASN A 322 3.18 -32.88 -19.14
CA ASN A 322 1.79 -32.57 -19.42
C ASN A 322 1.32 -31.30 -18.69
N VAL A 323 2.19 -30.29 -18.69
CA VAL A 323 1.97 -29.05 -17.90
C VAL A 323 0.95 -28.17 -18.58
N SER A 324 -0.09 -27.81 -17.82
CA SER A 324 -1.05 -26.79 -18.21
C SER A 324 -1.23 -25.76 -17.10
N TYR A 325 -1.48 -24.53 -17.51
CA TYR A 325 -1.75 -23.42 -16.61
C TYR A 325 -2.88 -22.55 -17.15
N ARG A 326 -3.86 -22.29 -16.28
CA ARG A 326 -5.01 -21.41 -16.54
C ARG A 326 -5.00 -20.25 -15.58
N ALA A 327 -5.22 -19.04 -16.09
CA ALA A 327 -5.43 -17.84 -15.29
C ALA A 327 -6.71 -17.13 -15.73
N ASP A 328 -7.51 -16.69 -14.77
CA ASP A 328 -8.78 -15.95 -15.00
C ASP A 328 -9.67 -16.58 -16.11
N ASP A 329 -9.84 -17.92 -16.06
CA ASP A 329 -10.59 -18.76 -17.00
C ASP A 329 -10.00 -18.86 -18.42
N GLU A 330 -8.81 -18.32 -18.68
CA GLU A 330 -8.09 -18.49 -19.96
C GLU A 330 -6.97 -19.52 -19.83
N ASP A 331 -6.87 -20.43 -20.81
CA ASP A 331 -5.78 -21.41 -20.93
C ASP A 331 -4.54 -20.73 -21.52
N ILE A 332 -3.53 -20.45 -20.67
CA ILE A 332 -2.30 -19.74 -21.06
C ILE A 332 -1.21 -20.72 -21.53
N VAL A 333 -1.11 -21.87 -20.89
CA VAL A 333 -0.20 -22.96 -21.26
C VAL A 333 -0.98 -24.26 -21.27
N MET A 334 -0.81 -25.06 -22.33
CA MET A 334 -1.58 -26.28 -22.58
C MET A 334 -0.68 -27.43 -22.98
N ASP A 335 -0.67 -28.48 -22.15
CA ASP A 335 -0.02 -29.78 -22.42
C ASP A 335 1.44 -29.66 -22.87
N VAL A 336 2.21 -28.85 -22.16
CA VAL A 336 3.63 -28.61 -22.44
C VAL A 336 4.46 -29.78 -21.93
N ASN A 337 5.25 -30.36 -22.83
CA ASN A 337 6.12 -31.51 -22.57
C ASN A 337 7.50 -31.26 -23.15
N PHE A 338 8.54 -31.23 -22.33
CA PHE A 338 9.95 -31.24 -22.76
C PHE A 338 10.86 -31.63 -21.60
N LYS A 339 12.09 -32.04 -21.95
CA LYS A 339 13.13 -32.40 -20.99
C LYS A 339 14.47 -31.80 -21.37
N VAL A 340 15.16 -31.23 -20.37
CA VAL A 340 16.45 -30.53 -20.48
C VAL A 340 17.46 -31.21 -19.57
N LYS A 341 18.63 -31.53 -20.10
CA LYS A 341 19.74 -32.08 -19.32
C LYS A 341 20.50 -30.93 -18.62
N PRO A 342 21.19 -31.23 -17.50
CA PRO A 342 22.07 -30.28 -16.86
C PRO A 342 23.06 -29.62 -17.83
N GLY A 343 23.23 -28.31 -17.75
CA GLY A 343 24.20 -27.57 -18.56
C GLY A 343 23.78 -27.28 -19.99
N GLN A 344 22.59 -27.67 -20.43
CA GLN A 344 22.09 -27.34 -21.76
C GLN A 344 21.57 -25.92 -21.87
N THR A 345 21.73 -25.33 -23.04
CA THR A 345 21.08 -24.07 -23.41
C THR A 345 19.80 -24.34 -24.19
N VAL A 346 18.68 -23.76 -23.72
CA VAL A 346 17.35 -23.89 -24.30
C VAL A 346 16.88 -22.55 -24.84
N GLY A 347 16.62 -22.48 -26.13
CA GLY A 347 15.99 -21.31 -26.77
C GLY A 347 14.47 -21.44 -26.78
N ILE A 348 13.74 -20.37 -26.45
CA ILE A 348 12.27 -20.34 -26.55
C ILE A 348 11.87 -19.19 -27.46
N ILE A 349 11.15 -19.51 -28.54
CA ILE A 349 10.65 -18.55 -29.53
C ILE A 349 9.16 -18.74 -29.78
N GLY A 350 8.47 -17.72 -30.26
CA GLY A 350 7.05 -17.77 -30.61
C GLY A 350 6.41 -16.39 -30.60
N SER A 351 5.15 -16.31 -30.99
CA SER A 351 4.37 -15.08 -31.02
C SER A 351 4.24 -14.42 -29.65
N THR A 352 3.93 -13.13 -29.63
CA THR A 352 3.59 -12.44 -28.37
C THR A 352 2.33 -13.07 -27.79
N GLY A 353 2.32 -13.34 -26.49
CA GLY A 353 1.20 -14.02 -25.82
C GLY A 353 1.21 -15.56 -25.94
N ALA A 354 2.21 -16.17 -26.61
CA ALA A 354 2.29 -17.63 -26.75
C ALA A 354 2.58 -18.41 -25.44
N GLY A 355 2.75 -17.72 -24.30
CA GLY A 355 3.03 -18.36 -23.01
C GLY A 355 4.51 -18.56 -22.66
N LYS A 356 5.46 -17.98 -23.42
CA LYS A 356 6.91 -18.17 -23.22
C LYS A 356 7.38 -17.84 -21.81
N SER A 357 7.12 -16.61 -21.34
CA SER A 357 7.50 -16.17 -19.99
C SER A 357 6.73 -16.93 -18.90
N THR A 358 5.51 -17.39 -19.22
CA THR A 358 4.70 -18.17 -18.28
C THR A 358 5.35 -19.51 -17.94
N ILE A 359 5.98 -20.20 -18.92
CA ILE A 359 6.73 -21.44 -18.65
C ILE A 359 7.84 -21.19 -17.63
N MET A 360 8.57 -20.09 -17.76
CA MET A 360 9.63 -19.74 -16.81
C MET A 360 9.07 -19.34 -15.44
N ASN A 361 7.94 -18.66 -15.41
CA ASN A 361 7.24 -18.35 -14.15
C ASN A 361 6.77 -19.61 -13.42
N LEU A 362 6.36 -20.67 -14.16
CA LEU A 362 6.02 -21.97 -13.59
C LEU A 362 7.28 -22.70 -13.07
N LEU A 363 8.41 -22.60 -13.76
CA LEU A 363 9.69 -23.15 -13.32
C LEU A 363 10.16 -22.50 -12.00
N CYS A 364 10.04 -21.17 -11.89
CA CYS A 364 10.33 -20.41 -10.66
C CYS A 364 9.26 -20.59 -9.58
N ARG A 365 8.19 -21.33 -9.89
CA ARG A 365 7.01 -21.49 -9.04
C ARG A 365 6.47 -20.14 -8.56
N PHE A 366 6.34 -19.18 -9.48
CA PHE A 366 5.57 -17.94 -9.21
C PHE A 366 4.07 -18.22 -9.27
N TYR A 367 3.70 -19.26 -9.99
CA TYR A 367 2.36 -19.85 -10.05
C TYR A 367 2.48 -21.38 -9.96
N ASP A 368 1.48 -22.03 -9.41
CA ASP A 368 1.36 -23.49 -9.47
C ASP A 368 0.66 -23.93 -10.78
N THR A 369 1.04 -25.06 -11.34
CA THR A 369 0.41 -25.63 -12.54
C THR A 369 -1.05 -26.00 -12.27
N THR A 370 -1.95 -25.84 -13.25
CA THR A 370 -3.34 -26.32 -13.14
C THR A 370 -3.38 -27.84 -13.28
N SER A 371 -2.56 -28.39 -14.17
CA SER A 371 -2.35 -29.84 -14.32
C SER A 371 -0.93 -30.13 -14.75
N GLY A 372 -0.50 -31.37 -14.60
CA GLY A 372 0.86 -31.80 -14.90
C GLY A 372 1.86 -31.40 -13.81
N GLU A 373 3.15 -31.68 -14.08
CA GLU A 373 4.23 -31.52 -13.12
C GLU A 373 5.45 -30.83 -13.75
N VAL A 374 6.06 -29.90 -13.00
CA VAL A 374 7.37 -29.32 -13.30
C VAL A 374 8.38 -29.95 -12.34
N LEU A 375 9.37 -30.65 -12.88
CA LEU A 375 10.40 -31.33 -12.10
C LEU A 375 11.73 -30.62 -12.26
N VAL A 376 12.44 -30.40 -11.15
CA VAL A 376 13.83 -29.94 -11.10
C VAL A 376 14.65 -31.03 -10.40
N ASP A 377 15.65 -31.57 -11.10
CA ASP A 377 16.44 -32.70 -10.63
C ASP A 377 15.59 -33.91 -10.14
N GLY A 378 14.47 -34.18 -10.84
CA GLY A 378 13.54 -35.24 -10.52
C GLY A 378 12.60 -34.99 -9.36
N VAL A 379 12.63 -33.80 -8.75
CA VAL A 379 11.72 -33.36 -7.66
C VAL A 379 10.72 -32.37 -8.20
N ASN A 380 9.42 -32.56 -7.88
CA ASN A 380 8.39 -31.61 -8.26
C ASN A 380 8.64 -30.27 -7.54
N VAL A 381 8.58 -29.15 -8.27
CA VAL A 381 8.78 -27.81 -7.70
C VAL A 381 7.79 -27.48 -6.58
N ARG A 382 6.63 -28.15 -6.54
CA ARG A 382 5.65 -28.00 -5.45
C ARG A 382 6.13 -28.58 -4.12
N ASP A 383 7.00 -29.60 -4.18
CA ASP A 383 7.53 -30.28 -3.01
C ASP A 383 8.87 -29.70 -2.55
N MET A 384 9.43 -28.77 -3.33
CA MET A 384 10.68 -28.08 -2.98
C MET A 384 10.44 -26.90 -2.04
N ASP A 385 11.42 -26.61 -1.20
CA ASP A 385 11.49 -25.35 -0.48
C ASP A 385 11.64 -24.19 -1.49
N LEU A 386 10.78 -23.20 -1.42
CA LEU A 386 10.74 -22.09 -2.39
C LEU A 386 12.00 -21.23 -2.37
N TYR A 387 12.58 -21.01 -1.18
CA TYR A 387 13.81 -20.24 -1.06
C TYR A 387 14.97 -20.98 -1.70
N ASN A 388 15.06 -22.27 -1.42
CA ASN A 388 16.09 -23.14 -2.01
C ASN A 388 15.97 -23.23 -3.54
N LEU A 389 14.74 -23.40 -4.07
CA LEU A 389 14.50 -23.43 -5.52
C LEU A 389 14.93 -22.10 -6.15
N ARG A 390 14.40 -20.99 -5.65
CA ARG A 390 14.65 -19.66 -6.22
C ARG A 390 16.06 -19.16 -5.97
N ASP A 391 16.74 -19.62 -4.93
CA ASP A 391 18.15 -19.27 -4.67
C ASP A 391 19.08 -19.89 -5.72
N ASN A 392 18.75 -21.03 -6.26
CA ASN A 392 19.48 -21.70 -7.35
C ASN A 392 19.09 -21.22 -8.76
N ILE A 393 18.12 -20.29 -8.88
CA ILE A 393 17.70 -19.72 -10.16
C ILE A 393 18.15 -18.26 -10.23
N GLY A 394 18.91 -17.92 -11.27
CA GLY A 394 19.17 -16.53 -11.67
C GLY A 394 18.19 -16.13 -12.76
N MET A 395 17.51 -14.99 -12.61
CA MET A 395 16.54 -14.54 -13.61
C MET A 395 16.78 -13.08 -13.98
N ALA A 396 16.93 -12.83 -15.27
CA ALA A 396 16.89 -11.49 -15.85
C ALA A 396 15.57 -11.34 -16.61
N MET A 397 14.70 -10.47 -16.12
CA MET A 397 13.32 -10.30 -16.60
C MET A 397 13.25 -9.31 -17.76
N GLN A 398 12.25 -9.45 -18.63
CA GLN A 398 11.96 -8.52 -19.73
C GLN A 398 11.76 -7.09 -19.24
N ASP A 399 10.92 -6.89 -18.22
CA ASP A 399 10.72 -5.60 -17.57
C ASP A 399 11.74 -5.42 -16.42
N VAL A 400 12.82 -4.72 -16.72
CA VAL A 400 13.90 -4.51 -15.75
C VAL A 400 13.49 -3.52 -14.67
N PHE A 401 13.50 -3.99 -13.42
CA PHE A 401 13.33 -3.15 -12.25
C PHE A 401 14.66 -2.94 -11.53
N LEU A 402 15.05 -1.67 -11.37
CA LEU A 402 16.19 -1.25 -10.55
C LEU A 402 15.68 -0.48 -9.33
N PHE A 403 16.26 -0.82 -8.18
CA PHE A 403 15.99 -0.14 -6.92
C PHE A 403 16.67 1.23 -6.89
N SER A 404 16.13 2.15 -6.11
CA SER A 404 16.78 3.43 -5.82
C SER A 404 17.96 3.19 -4.88
N ASP A 405 19.07 2.78 -5.47
CA ASP A 405 20.30 2.38 -4.80
C ASP A 405 21.48 2.59 -5.75
N THR A 406 22.71 2.35 -5.31
CA THR A 406 23.89 2.37 -6.17
C THR A 406 23.82 1.27 -7.25
N ILE A 407 24.60 1.41 -8.32
CA ILE A 407 24.73 0.35 -9.32
C ILE A 407 25.29 -0.92 -8.67
N GLU A 408 26.29 -0.78 -7.77
CA GLU A 408 26.82 -1.89 -6.99
C GLU A 408 25.70 -2.58 -6.20
N GLY A 409 24.90 -1.85 -5.42
CA GLY A 409 23.79 -2.39 -4.64
C GLY A 409 22.73 -3.09 -5.51
N ASN A 410 22.45 -2.55 -6.69
CA ASN A 410 21.55 -3.17 -7.66
C ASN A 410 22.09 -4.50 -8.20
N ILE A 411 23.37 -4.63 -8.47
CA ILE A 411 23.99 -5.88 -8.92
C ILE A 411 24.09 -6.86 -7.74
N ALA A 412 24.57 -6.39 -6.59
CA ALA A 412 24.73 -7.19 -5.37
C ALA A 412 23.41 -7.72 -4.79
N TYR A 413 22.26 -7.19 -5.23
CA TYR A 413 20.94 -7.61 -4.74
C TYR A 413 20.70 -9.13 -4.84
N GLY A 414 21.26 -9.80 -5.86
CA GLY A 414 21.18 -11.25 -6.01
C GLY A 414 21.95 -12.04 -4.95
N ARG A 415 23.02 -11.46 -4.39
CA ARG A 415 23.89 -12.03 -3.34
C ARG A 415 24.51 -10.90 -2.48
N PRO A 416 23.78 -10.38 -1.47
CA PRO A 416 24.17 -9.17 -0.74
C PRO A 416 25.51 -9.23 0.01
N ASN A 417 26.00 -10.43 0.31
CA ASN A 417 27.26 -10.64 1.03
C ASN A 417 28.46 -10.91 0.10
N CYS A 418 28.38 -10.54 -1.19
CA CYS A 418 29.47 -10.70 -2.15
C CYS A 418 30.54 -9.61 -1.97
N SER A 419 31.73 -9.88 -2.49
CA SER A 419 32.81 -8.88 -2.57
C SER A 419 32.59 -7.96 -3.79
N PHE A 420 33.13 -6.75 -3.73
CA PHE A 420 33.13 -5.82 -4.86
C PHE A 420 33.74 -6.42 -6.12
N GLU A 421 34.80 -7.25 -5.99
CA GLU A 421 35.42 -7.90 -7.15
C GLU A 421 34.47 -8.89 -7.84
N GLU A 422 33.65 -9.63 -7.08
CA GLU A 422 32.60 -10.50 -7.64
C GLU A 422 31.54 -9.68 -8.39
N VAL A 423 31.12 -8.52 -7.83
CA VAL A 423 30.20 -7.60 -8.51
C VAL A 423 30.78 -7.12 -9.84
N LYS A 424 32.04 -6.73 -9.82
CA LYS A 424 32.76 -6.27 -11.01
C LYS A 424 32.90 -7.38 -12.07
N GLN A 425 33.21 -8.60 -11.67
CA GLN A 425 33.27 -9.74 -12.59
C GLN A 425 31.92 -10.03 -13.23
N ALA A 426 30.83 -10.00 -12.47
CA ALA A 426 29.48 -10.16 -13.00
C ALA A 426 29.13 -9.02 -13.99
N ALA A 427 29.54 -7.79 -13.69
CA ALA A 427 29.36 -6.65 -14.59
C ALA A 427 30.18 -6.78 -15.88
N ILE A 428 31.41 -7.33 -15.80
CA ILE A 428 32.23 -7.62 -16.99
C ILE A 428 31.53 -8.68 -17.86
N MET A 429 31.05 -9.77 -17.29
CA MET A 429 30.33 -10.82 -18.02
C MET A 429 29.07 -10.32 -18.72
N ALA A 430 28.40 -9.36 -18.12
CA ALA A 430 27.20 -8.70 -18.68
C ALA A 430 27.53 -7.52 -19.61
N ASP A 431 28.78 -7.27 -19.94
CA ASP A 431 29.25 -6.07 -20.70
C ASP A 431 28.82 -4.73 -20.07
N ALA A 432 28.64 -4.72 -18.75
CA ALA A 432 28.19 -3.52 -18.04
C ALA A 432 29.36 -2.66 -17.51
N ASN A 433 30.53 -3.27 -17.21
CA ASN A 433 31.63 -2.61 -16.54
C ASN A 433 32.14 -1.36 -17.28
N HIS A 434 32.21 -1.39 -18.62
CA HIS A 434 32.73 -0.28 -19.41
C HIS A 434 31.89 1.00 -19.23
N PHE A 435 30.56 0.89 -19.37
CA PHE A 435 29.70 2.07 -19.22
C PHE A 435 29.59 2.51 -17.76
N ILE A 436 29.64 1.55 -16.78
CA ILE A 436 29.63 1.90 -15.36
C ILE A 436 30.84 2.75 -15.00
N GLN A 437 32.04 2.36 -15.43
CA GLN A 437 33.27 3.13 -15.20
C GLN A 437 33.30 4.50 -15.89
N ALA A 438 32.51 4.68 -16.95
CA ALA A 438 32.38 5.97 -17.63
C ALA A 438 31.45 6.96 -16.93
N LEU A 439 30.69 6.52 -15.91
CA LEU A 439 29.87 7.39 -15.06
C LEU A 439 30.74 8.12 -14.04
N SER A 440 30.31 9.30 -13.59
CA SER A 440 31.06 10.16 -12.66
C SER A 440 31.46 9.44 -11.36
N ASP A 441 30.54 8.64 -10.81
CA ASP A 441 30.70 7.95 -9.54
C ASP A 441 30.87 6.42 -9.73
N GLY A 442 31.03 5.97 -10.99
CA GLY A 442 31.25 4.56 -11.29
C GLY A 442 30.16 3.64 -10.68
N TYR A 443 30.57 2.65 -9.92
CA TYR A 443 29.67 1.70 -9.24
C TYR A 443 28.86 2.34 -8.10
N ASP A 444 29.34 3.45 -7.52
CA ASP A 444 28.63 4.20 -6.48
C ASP A 444 27.54 5.12 -7.05
N THR A 445 27.39 5.18 -8.39
CA THR A 445 26.34 5.97 -9.03
C THR A 445 24.97 5.53 -8.55
N ILE A 446 24.23 6.47 -7.92
CA ILE A 446 22.86 6.23 -7.46
C ILE A 446 21.92 6.22 -8.66
N VAL A 447 21.22 5.12 -8.84
CA VAL A 447 20.19 4.94 -9.86
C VAL A 447 18.85 5.38 -9.29
N GLY A 448 18.17 6.31 -9.97
CA GLY A 448 16.84 6.74 -9.56
C GLY A 448 15.79 5.62 -9.68
N GLU A 449 14.60 5.89 -9.18
CA GLU A 449 13.47 4.94 -9.21
C GLU A 449 13.27 4.36 -10.63
N ARG A 450 13.18 3.04 -10.74
CA ARG A 450 13.08 2.29 -12.01
C ARG A 450 14.20 2.57 -13.00
N GLY A 451 15.37 2.97 -12.51
CA GLY A 451 16.54 3.18 -13.36
C GLY A 451 16.52 4.51 -14.15
N VAL A 452 15.88 5.55 -13.60
CA VAL A 452 15.95 6.89 -14.22
C VAL A 452 17.41 7.31 -14.38
N GLY A 453 17.76 7.77 -15.59
CA GLY A 453 19.13 8.17 -15.96
C GLY A 453 19.90 7.12 -16.77
N LEU A 454 19.45 5.87 -16.84
CA LEU A 454 20.06 4.81 -17.64
C LEU A 454 19.27 4.52 -18.91
N SER A 455 19.96 4.14 -20.00
CA SER A 455 19.31 3.62 -21.21
C SER A 455 18.72 2.22 -20.97
N GLY A 456 17.79 1.78 -21.85
CA GLY A 456 17.19 0.44 -21.76
C GLY A 456 18.23 -0.68 -21.76
N GLY A 457 19.21 -0.62 -22.66
CA GLY A 457 20.30 -1.62 -22.73
C GLY A 457 21.22 -1.60 -21.51
N GLN A 458 21.47 -0.43 -20.89
CA GLN A 458 22.23 -0.34 -19.64
C GLN A 458 21.48 -1.01 -18.48
N LYS A 459 20.16 -0.80 -18.38
CA LYS A 459 19.32 -1.46 -17.38
C LYS A 459 19.32 -2.97 -17.56
N GLN A 460 19.18 -3.45 -18.81
CA GLN A 460 19.21 -4.88 -19.12
C GLN A 460 20.54 -5.51 -18.70
N ARG A 461 21.68 -4.86 -18.99
CA ARG A 461 23.00 -5.36 -18.60
C ARG A 461 23.21 -5.38 -17.08
N ILE A 462 22.71 -4.40 -16.32
CA ILE A 462 22.73 -4.44 -14.85
C ILE A 462 21.87 -5.61 -14.33
N SER A 463 20.68 -5.82 -14.89
CA SER A 463 19.81 -6.94 -14.52
C SER A 463 20.46 -8.30 -14.83
N LEU A 464 21.14 -8.42 -15.95
CA LEU A 464 21.91 -9.60 -16.31
C LEU A 464 23.07 -9.82 -15.33
N ALA A 465 23.84 -8.78 -14.99
CA ALA A 465 24.92 -8.87 -14.00
C ALA A 465 24.39 -9.34 -12.64
N ARG A 466 23.23 -8.85 -12.19
CA ARG A 466 22.53 -9.31 -10.98
C ARG A 466 22.22 -10.81 -11.01
N ALA A 467 21.73 -11.31 -12.14
CA ALA A 467 21.39 -12.71 -12.32
C ALA A 467 22.66 -13.60 -12.34
N LEU A 468 23.72 -13.15 -13.00
CA LEU A 468 25.01 -13.87 -13.11
C LEU A 468 25.76 -13.89 -11.77
N LEU A 469 25.74 -12.81 -10.99
CA LEU A 469 26.39 -12.73 -9.68
C LEU A 469 25.91 -13.80 -8.71
N LYS A 470 24.70 -14.27 -8.89
CA LYS A 470 24.09 -15.32 -8.08
C LYS A 470 24.77 -16.67 -8.23
N ASP A 471 25.54 -16.87 -9.30
CA ASP A 471 26.17 -18.15 -9.70
C ASP A 471 25.13 -19.31 -9.71
N PRO A 472 24.06 -19.16 -10.49
CA PRO A 472 22.91 -20.04 -10.40
C PRO A 472 23.12 -21.37 -11.13
N SER A 473 22.43 -22.43 -10.66
CA SER A 473 22.36 -23.71 -11.39
C SER A 473 21.43 -23.63 -12.63
N ILE A 474 20.49 -22.70 -12.62
CA ILE A 474 19.55 -22.44 -13.71
C ILE A 474 19.52 -20.93 -13.97
N LEU A 475 19.80 -20.50 -15.20
CA LEU A 475 19.78 -19.10 -15.61
C LEU A 475 18.63 -18.87 -16.60
N ILE A 476 17.77 -17.91 -16.32
CA ILE A 476 16.64 -17.53 -17.18
C ILE A 476 16.87 -16.11 -17.71
N LEU A 477 16.90 -16.00 -19.03
CA LEU A 477 17.08 -14.74 -19.76
C LEU A 477 15.82 -14.46 -20.58
N ASP A 478 14.96 -13.58 -20.08
CA ASP A 478 13.72 -13.21 -20.77
C ASP A 478 13.92 -11.89 -21.52
N ASP A 479 14.15 -11.99 -22.84
CA ASP A 479 14.35 -10.88 -23.79
C ASP A 479 15.42 -9.86 -23.34
N THR A 480 16.50 -10.35 -22.72
CA THR A 480 17.52 -9.51 -22.05
C THR A 480 18.48 -8.82 -23.01
N THR A 481 18.45 -9.16 -24.30
CA THR A 481 19.35 -8.60 -25.33
C THR A 481 18.63 -7.77 -26.38
N SER A 482 17.33 -7.56 -26.26
CA SER A 482 16.52 -6.85 -27.27
C SER A 482 16.89 -5.36 -27.44
N ALA A 483 17.37 -4.73 -26.37
CA ALA A 483 17.74 -3.30 -26.36
C ALA A 483 19.25 -3.06 -26.45
N VAL A 484 20.06 -4.10 -26.71
CA VAL A 484 21.50 -3.96 -26.92
C VAL A 484 21.86 -4.12 -28.40
N ASP A 485 23.02 -3.59 -28.80
CA ASP A 485 23.57 -3.74 -30.15
C ASP A 485 24.12 -5.15 -30.37
N MET A 486 24.36 -5.51 -31.64
CA MET A 486 24.80 -6.84 -32.04
C MET A 486 26.20 -7.21 -31.49
N GLU A 487 27.09 -6.24 -31.29
CA GLU A 487 28.43 -6.49 -30.75
C GLU A 487 28.34 -6.88 -29.27
N THR A 488 27.59 -6.11 -28.48
CA THR A 488 27.28 -6.38 -27.07
C THR A 488 26.58 -7.73 -26.92
N GLU A 489 25.58 -8.04 -27.78
CA GLU A 489 24.88 -9.33 -27.75
C GLU A 489 25.86 -10.50 -28.00
N SER A 490 26.72 -10.40 -29.02
CA SER A 490 27.73 -11.42 -29.33
C SER A 490 28.72 -11.61 -28.19
N TYR A 491 29.15 -10.52 -27.54
CA TYR A 491 30.02 -10.58 -26.37
C TYR A 491 29.34 -11.32 -25.22
N ILE A 492 28.11 -10.93 -24.85
CA ILE A 492 27.34 -11.59 -23.77
C ILE A 492 27.20 -13.09 -24.06
N GLN A 493 26.81 -13.49 -25.28
CA GLN A 493 26.72 -14.89 -25.68
C GLN A 493 28.04 -15.64 -25.51
N SER A 494 29.17 -15.01 -25.87
CA SER A 494 30.50 -15.60 -25.67
C SER A 494 30.84 -15.82 -24.19
N GLN A 495 30.35 -14.97 -23.28
CA GLN A 495 30.52 -15.15 -21.84
C GLN A 495 29.60 -16.23 -21.29
N LEU A 496 28.35 -16.31 -21.77
CA LEU A 496 27.40 -17.34 -21.38
C LEU A 496 27.90 -18.75 -21.78
N LYS A 497 28.51 -18.91 -22.95
CA LYS A 497 29.15 -20.18 -23.37
C LYS A 497 30.24 -20.64 -22.40
N LYS A 498 30.89 -19.75 -21.63
CA LYS A 498 31.86 -20.17 -20.60
C LYS A 498 31.20 -20.79 -19.36
N LEU A 499 29.87 -20.65 -19.22
CA LEU A 499 29.05 -21.27 -18.18
C LEU A 499 28.54 -22.65 -18.63
N ASP A 500 28.76 -23.07 -19.87
CA ASP A 500 28.35 -24.38 -20.41
C ASP A 500 28.81 -25.52 -19.49
N ASN A 501 27.94 -26.49 -19.30
CA ASN A 501 28.10 -27.65 -18.39
C ASN A 501 28.06 -27.31 -16.87
N LYS A 502 27.96 -26.05 -16.49
CA LYS A 502 27.82 -25.65 -15.09
C LYS A 502 26.43 -25.11 -14.75
N CYS A 503 25.76 -24.52 -15.72
CA CYS A 503 24.47 -23.87 -15.55
C CYS A 503 23.55 -24.20 -16.71
N THR A 504 22.32 -24.60 -16.44
CA THR A 504 21.28 -24.78 -17.47
C THR A 504 20.69 -23.40 -17.81
N ILE A 505 20.70 -23.02 -19.10
CA ILE A 505 20.36 -21.69 -19.55
C ILE A 505 19.08 -21.72 -20.37
N PHE A 506 18.10 -20.89 -20.02
CA PHE A 506 16.91 -20.61 -20.83
C PHE A 506 17.00 -19.23 -21.42
N VAL A 507 16.85 -19.12 -22.73
CA VAL A 507 16.85 -17.84 -23.46
C VAL A 507 15.52 -17.68 -24.16
N ILE A 508 14.68 -16.77 -23.68
CA ILE A 508 13.48 -16.33 -24.41
C ILE A 508 13.91 -15.16 -25.30
N ALA A 509 13.76 -15.31 -26.59
CA ALA A 509 14.14 -14.26 -27.52
C ALA A 509 13.19 -14.18 -28.72
N TYR A 510 13.07 -12.97 -29.27
CA TYR A 510 12.41 -12.70 -30.56
C TYR A 510 13.37 -12.80 -31.73
N ARG A 511 14.68 -12.65 -31.46
CA ARG A 511 15.74 -12.76 -32.46
C ARG A 511 16.30 -14.18 -32.50
N ILE A 512 16.34 -14.75 -33.69
CA ILE A 512 16.92 -16.10 -33.87
C ILE A 512 18.41 -16.13 -33.58
N SER A 513 19.13 -14.98 -33.77
CA SER A 513 20.56 -14.85 -33.41
C SER A 513 20.85 -15.28 -31.98
N SER A 514 19.94 -14.94 -31.05
CA SER A 514 20.13 -15.19 -29.62
C SER A 514 19.96 -16.66 -29.22
N ILE A 515 19.29 -17.47 -30.04
CA ILE A 515 18.95 -18.87 -29.72
C ILE A 515 19.45 -19.89 -30.76
N ARG A 516 20.12 -19.41 -31.81
CA ARG A 516 20.58 -20.25 -32.93
C ARG A 516 21.49 -21.41 -32.48
N ASP A 517 22.38 -21.12 -31.55
CA ASP A 517 23.37 -22.07 -31.03
C ASP A 517 22.85 -22.86 -29.80
N ALA A 518 21.55 -22.79 -29.49
CA ALA A 518 20.96 -23.54 -28.38
C ALA A 518 20.90 -25.04 -28.68
N ASP A 519 21.12 -25.88 -27.64
CA ASP A 519 21.04 -27.35 -27.73
C ASP A 519 19.61 -27.82 -28.02
N LEU A 520 18.62 -27.07 -27.56
CA LEU A 520 17.21 -27.34 -27.78
C LEU A 520 16.48 -25.99 -28.01
N ILE A 521 15.71 -25.92 -29.08
CA ILE A 521 14.84 -24.80 -29.38
C ILE A 521 13.39 -25.26 -29.24
N LEU A 522 12.60 -24.56 -28.46
CA LEU A 522 11.17 -24.75 -28.28
C LEU A 522 10.40 -23.62 -29.00
N VAL A 523 9.57 -24.01 -29.95
CA VAL A 523 8.70 -23.06 -30.67
C VAL A 523 7.30 -23.10 -30.06
N MET A 524 6.86 -21.97 -29.55
CA MET A 524 5.56 -21.87 -28.88
C MET A 524 4.56 -21.10 -29.72
N ASP A 525 3.35 -21.63 -29.78
CA ASP A 525 2.19 -20.91 -30.33
C ASP A 525 0.93 -21.27 -29.54
N ASN A 526 0.10 -20.28 -29.24
CA ASN A 526 -1.17 -20.45 -28.51
C ASN A 526 -1.06 -21.38 -27.28
N GLY A 527 -0.04 -21.20 -26.46
CA GLY A 527 0.16 -21.94 -25.22
C GLY A 527 0.72 -23.37 -25.37
N ARG A 528 1.07 -23.78 -26.58
CA ARG A 528 1.60 -25.14 -26.89
C ARG A 528 2.98 -25.07 -27.49
N ILE A 529 3.76 -26.14 -27.29
CA ILE A 529 4.98 -26.36 -28.07
C ILE A 529 4.56 -27.00 -29.40
N ILE A 530 4.76 -26.28 -30.51
CA ILE A 530 4.41 -26.75 -31.87
C ILE A 530 5.59 -27.38 -32.58
N GLU A 531 6.83 -26.99 -32.26
CA GLU A 531 8.06 -27.54 -32.80
C GLU A 531 9.13 -27.56 -31.70
N GLN A 532 10.00 -28.59 -31.75
CA GLN A 532 11.18 -28.68 -30.89
C GLN A 532 12.33 -29.39 -31.59
N GLY A 533 13.55 -28.90 -31.40
CA GLY A 533 14.76 -29.50 -32.01
C GLY A 533 15.93 -28.53 -32.01
N THR A 534 17.02 -28.89 -32.72
CA THR A 534 18.14 -27.96 -32.96
C THR A 534 17.81 -27.00 -34.11
N HIS A 535 18.62 -25.94 -34.26
CA HIS A 535 18.47 -24.99 -35.36
C HIS A 535 18.37 -25.69 -36.73
N GLU A 536 19.31 -26.61 -37.00
CA GLU A 536 19.38 -27.35 -38.30
C GLU A 536 18.14 -28.22 -38.53
N GLN A 537 17.67 -28.90 -37.48
CA GLN A 537 16.47 -29.74 -37.55
C GLN A 537 15.21 -28.90 -37.85
N LEU A 538 15.05 -27.77 -37.18
CA LEU A 538 13.88 -26.91 -37.33
C LEU A 538 13.86 -26.15 -38.67
N VAL A 539 15.02 -25.73 -39.16
CA VAL A 539 15.13 -25.16 -40.50
C VAL A 539 14.81 -26.19 -41.58
N ALA A 540 15.33 -27.42 -41.44
CA ALA A 540 15.06 -28.50 -42.39
C ALA A 540 13.59 -28.98 -42.39
N ALA A 541 12.89 -28.84 -41.24
CA ALA A 541 11.48 -29.18 -41.10
C ALA A 541 10.54 -28.22 -41.89
N GLY A 542 10.99 -27.01 -42.21
CA GLY A 542 10.23 -26.02 -43.01
C GLY A 542 8.99 -25.44 -42.33
N GLY A 543 8.92 -25.52 -41.01
CA GLY A 543 7.77 -25.08 -40.21
C GLY A 543 7.77 -23.60 -39.82
N TYR A 544 7.19 -23.32 -38.67
CA TYR A 544 7.11 -21.94 -38.12
C TYR A 544 8.50 -21.32 -37.89
N TYR A 545 9.43 -22.11 -37.32
CA TYR A 545 10.81 -21.66 -37.08
C TYR A 545 11.53 -21.29 -38.38
N ALA A 546 11.44 -22.15 -39.39
CA ALA A 546 12.04 -21.91 -40.70
C ALA A 546 11.48 -20.64 -41.37
N THR A 547 10.17 -20.44 -41.25
CA THR A 547 9.50 -19.22 -41.75
C THR A 547 9.98 -17.97 -40.99
N ALA A 548 10.10 -18.04 -39.67
CA ALA A 548 10.63 -16.94 -38.86
C ALA A 548 12.09 -16.62 -39.19
N PHE A 549 12.92 -17.67 -39.44
CA PHE A 549 14.31 -17.53 -39.89
C PHE A 549 14.40 -16.84 -41.24
N HIS A 550 13.61 -17.30 -42.22
CA HIS A 550 13.55 -16.67 -43.54
C HIS A 550 13.15 -15.20 -43.47
N ASN A 551 12.15 -14.86 -42.65
CA ASN A 551 11.72 -13.48 -42.48
C ASN A 551 12.78 -12.59 -41.83
N GLN A 552 13.65 -13.10 -40.96
CA GLN A 552 14.70 -12.33 -40.29
C GLN A 552 15.99 -12.21 -41.11
N TYR A 553 16.35 -13.22 -41.91
CA TYR A 553 17.66 -13.32 -42.58
C TYR A 553 17.60 -13.39 -44.10
N GLY A 554 16.43 -13.50 -44.71
CA GLY A 554 16.27 -13.72 -46.15
C GLY A 554 16.26 -15.19 -46.56
N GLU A 555 16.55 -15.49 -47.84
CA GLU A 555 16.45 -16.89 -48.35
C GLU A 555 17.30 -17.88 -47.57
N ILE A 556 16.68 -19.03 -47.23
CA ILE A 556 17.38 -20.17 -46.61
C ILE A 556 18.34 -20.73 -47.66
N PRO A 557 19.67 -20.86 -47.39
CA PRO A 557 20.60 -21.49 -48.32
C PRO A 557 20.10 -22.91 -48.67
N GLN A 558 20.04 -23.20 -49.97
CA GLN A 558 19.56 -24.51 -50.48
C GLN A 558 20.35 -25.71 -49.93
N GLU A 559 21.58 -25.51 -49.49
CA GLU A 559 22.45 -26.51 -48.86
C GLU A 559 21.87 -27.04 -47.54
N ILE A 560 21.19 -26.19 -46.76
CA ILE A 560 20.53 -26.57 -45.49
C ILE A 560 19.23 -27.30 -45.75
N LEU A 561 18.46 -26.89 -46.77
CA LEU A 561 17.21 -27.57 -47.17
C LEU A 561 17.39 -28.99 -47.70
N ASN A 562 18.56 -29.29 -48.26
CA ASN A 562 18.85 -30.60 -48.87
C ASN A 562 19.48 -31.63 -47.93
N GLY A 563 19.62 -31.36 -46.62
CA GLY A 563 20.06 -32.32 -45.62
C GLY A 563 21.47 -32.90 -45.84
N LYS A 564 22.30 -32.27 -46.67
CA LYS A 564 23.67 -32.70 -46.95
C LYS A 564 24.67 -31.82 -46.17
N GLY A 565 24.71 -32.06 -44.89
CA GLY A 565 25.88 -31.78 -44.06
C GLY A 565 26.61 -33.13 -43.89
N GLU A 566 27.43 -33.49 -44.85
CA GLU A 566 28.35 -34.64 -44.71
C GLU A 566 29.48 -34.28 -43.75
N LYS A 567 29.64 -35.18 -42.74
CA LYS A 567 30.80 -35.55 -41.92
C LYS A 567 31.16 -34.62 -40.75
#